data_aec4bbab58f574a089ce8f0b8ad140f4
#
_entry.id   aec4bbab58f574a089ce8f0b8ad140f4
#
_cell.length_a   1.000
_cell.length_b   1.000
_cell.length_c   1.000
_cell.angle_alpha   90.00
_cell.angle_beta   90.00
_cell.angle_gamma   90.00
#
_symmetry.space_group_name_H-M   'P 1'
#
loop_
_entity.id
_entity.type
_entity.pdbx_description
1 polymer ?
#
loop_
_entity_poly.entity_id
_entity_poly.type
_entity_poly.pdbx_seq_one_letter_code
_entity_poly.pdbx_strand_id
1 'polypeptide(L)'
;VALGPIDVLVNNAGLIEVGPLDSNTEEDFQTAMRVHCFGPLRLMLGLRDDMRRRGGGRIANIASIGGIVAVPHFLPYSTSKFALMGLSEAMRAELARERIFVSTIAPGLMRTGSPLHAQSKGKYAEENAWFTLADSLPGLSMPASRAARAIVRALEDGTAHVVVGLPAKMIALAKGLFPNAVAAITAFGGSFLPGSPDKTVRTTGRKIVRKTGREAGQNARDIRLPPPRAVTAGTLRMAVRNDEL
;
A
#
# COMPACT_ATOMS: atom_id res chain seq x y z
N VAL A 1 -25.35 -19.46 -3.32
CA VAL A 1 -25.28 -19.64 -4.79
C VAL A 1 -23.84 -20.04 -5.10
N ALA A 2 -23.63 -21.24 -5.65
CA ALA A 2 -22.34 -21.67 -6.11
C ALA A 2 -22.01 -20.91 -7.41
N LEU A 3 -21.02 -20.03 -7.35
CA LEU A 3 -20.57 -19.23 -8.51
C LEU A 3 -19.70 -20.03 -9.50
N GLY A 4 -19.52 -21.33 -9.24
CA GLY A 4 -18.61 -22.17 -10.01
C GLY A 4 -17.16 -22.15 -9.51
N PRO A 5 -16.23 -22.79 -10.22
CA PRO A 5 -14.84 -22.87 -9.84
C PRO A 5 -14.13 -21.51 -9.99
N ILE A 6 -13.09 -21.31 -9.19
CA ILE A 6 -12.27 -20.10 -9.23
C ILE A 6 -11.02 -20.35 -10.08
N ASP A 7 -10.93 -19.68 -11.22
CA ASP A 7 -9.78 -19.77 -12.13
C ASP A 7 -8.72 -18.70 -11.85
N VAL A 8 -9.14 -17.58 -11.29
CA VAL A 8 -8.28 -16.42 -10.98
C VAL A 8 -8.51 -15.98 -9.54
N LEU A 9 -7.43 -15.87 -8.78
CA LEU A 9 -7.41 -15.29 -7.44
C LEU A 9 -6.64 -13.96 -7.45
N VAL A 10 -7.26 -12.88 -6.96
CA VAL A 10 -6.59 -11.59 -6.77
C VAL A 10 -6.57 -11.25 -5.28
N ASN A 11 -5.42 -11.38 -4.65
CA ASN A 11 -5.18 -10.96 -3.26
C ASN A 11 -4.87 -9.47 -3.23
N ASN A 12 -5.90 -8.64 -3.15
CA ASN A 12 -5.81 -7.19 -3.15
C ASN A 12 -6.15 -6.57 -1.79
N ALA A 13 -6.88 -7.25 -0.93
CA ALA A 13 -7.23 -6.72 0.38
C ALA A 13 -6.00 -6.27 1.16
N GLY A 14 -6.09 -5.12 1.79
CA GLY A 14 -4.96 -4.56 2.53
C GLY A 14 -5.40 -3.46 3.50
N LEU A 15 -4.51 -3.14 4.41
CA LEU A 15 -4.61 -2.04 5.33
C LEU A 15 -3.33 -1.19 5.24
N ILE A 16 -3.45 0.09 5.54
CA ILE A 16 -2.32 1.02 5.59
C ILE A 16 -2.30 1.64 6.98
N GLU A 17 -1.19 1.48 7.67
CA GLU A 17 -0.90 2.17 8.93
C GLU A 17 0.32 3.05 8.75
N VAL A 18 0.19 4.30 9.19
CA VAL A 18 1.22 5.34 9.08
C VAL A 18 1.51 5.89 10.47
N GLY A 19 2.76 5.89 10.87
CA GLY A 19 3.19 6.47 12.14
C GLY A 19 4.63 6.11 12.50
N PRO A 20 5.24 6.89 13.39
CA PRO A 20 6.61 6.68 13.84
C PRO A 20 6.75 5.36 14.62
N LEU A 21 7.98 4.86 14.73
CA LEU A 21 8.28 3.60 15.44
C LEU A 21 7.65 3.55 16.83
N ASP A 22 7.77 4.63 17.61
CA ASP A 22 7.27 4.70 18.98
C ASP A 22 5.73 4.56 19.11
N SER A 23 4.99 4.78 18.04
CA SER A 23 3.52 4.62 18.02
C SER A 23 3.07 3.26 17.50
N ASN A 24 3.98 2.39 17.08
CA ASN A 24 3.68 1.05 16.63
C ASN A 24 3.84 0.03 17.75
N THR A 25 2.96 -0.96 17.76
CA THR A 25 2.96 -2.09 18.70
C THR A 25 3.20 -3.40 17.94
N GLU A 26 3.59 -4.45 18.62
CA GLU A 26 3.70 -5.78 18.01
C GLU A 26 2.39 -6.23 17.35
N GLU A 27 1.24 -5.91 17.97
CA GLU A 27 -0.09 -6.23 17.41
C GLU A 27 -0.33 -5.58 16.03
N ASP A 28 0.26 -4.42 15.75
CA ASP A 28 0.16 -3.77 14.45
C ASP A 28 0.88 -4.60 13.37
N PHE A 29 2.07 -5.08 13.70
CA PHE A 29 2.82 -5.97 12.80
C PHE A 29 2.07 -7.28 12.59
N GLN A 30 1.55 -7.90 13.65
CA GLN A 30 0.76 -9.11 13.55
C GLN A 30 -0.49 -8.91 12.71
N THR A 31 -1.18 -7.78 12.88
CA THR A 31 -2.39 -7.43 12.10
C THR A 31 -2.04 -7.24 10.63
N ALA A 32 -0.99 -6.48 10.32
CA ALA A 32 -0.52 -6.30 8.96
C ALA A 32 -0.11 -7.64 8.32
N MET A 33 0.59 -8.50 9.04
CA MET A 33 0.97 -9.84 8.60
C MET A 33 -0.24 -10.74 8.36
N ARG A 34 -1.23 -10.72 9.27
CA ARG A 34 -2.48 -11.50 9.09
C ARG A 34 -3.19 -11.14 7.79
N VAL A 35 -3.25 -9.85 7.45
CA VAL A 35 -3.95 -9.36 6.26
C VAL A 35 -3.13 -9.55 4.99
N HIS A 36 -1.87 -9.10 4.98
CA HIS A 36 -1.08 -9.03 3.76
C HIS A 36 -0.33 -10.32 3.40
N CYS A 37 -0.01 -11.17 4.39
CA CYS A 37 0.76 -12.39 4.17
C CYS A 37 -0.06 -13.66 4.42
N PHE A 38 -0.58 -13.82 5.62
CA PHE A 38 -1.30 -15.06 5.98
C PHE A 38 -2.67 -15.18 5.33
N GLY A 39 -3.37 -14.06 5.07
CA GLY A 39 -4.62 -14.07 4.30
C GLY A 39 -4.42 -14.64 2.90
N PRO A 40 -3.53 -14.03 2.08
CA PRO A 40 -3.14 -14.58 0.77
C PRO A 40 -2.66 -16.03 0.82
N LEU A 41 -1.82 -16.40 1.79
CA LEU A 41 -1.36 -17.78 1.96
C LEU A 41 -2.52 -18.76 2.10
N ARG A 42 -3.47 -18.47 3.00
CA ARG A 42 -4.63 -19.33 3.24
C ARG A 42 -5.50 -19.48 2.00
N LEU A 43 -5.72 -18.39 1.26
CA LEU A 43 -6.52 -18.43 0.03
C LEU A 43 -5.80 -19.23 -1.07
N MET A 44 -4.50 -19.04 -1.25
CA MET A 44 -3.71 -19.81 -2.19
C MET A 44 -3.72 -21.31 -1.88
N LEU A 45 -3.49 -21.67 -0.62
CA LEU A 45 -3.52 -23.07 -0.18
C LEU A 45 -4.93 -23.69 -0.35
N GLY A 46 -5.97 -22.93 0.00
CA GLY A 46 -7.36 -23.40 -0.10
C GLY A 46 -7.84 -23.64 -1.53
N LEU A 47 -7.30 -22.91 -2.50
CA LEU A 47 -7.68 -23.04 -3.91
C LEU A 47 -6.74 -23.96 -4.73
N ARG A 48 -5.55 -24.24 -4.22
CA ARG A 48 -4.50 -24.97 -4.93
C ARG A 48 -5.01 -26.29 -5.52
N ASP A 49 -5.61 -27.16 -4.71
CA ASP A 49 -6.00 -28.51 -5.15
C ASP A 49 -7.08 -28.46 -6.21
N ASP A 50 -8.01 -27.51 -6.11
CA ASP A 50 -9.05 -27.33 -7.11
C ASP A 50 -8.47 -26.80 -8.43
N MET A 51 -7.63 -25.79 -8.39
CA MET A 51 -6.90 -25.27 -9.56
C MET A 51 -6.07 -26.37 -10.22
N ARG A 52 -5.31 -27.16 -9.44
CA ARG A 52 -4.50 -28.27 -9.95
C ARG A 52 -5.37 -29.32 -10.68
N ARG A 53 -6.47 -29.75 -10.09
CA ARG A 53 -7.39 -30.73 -10.74
C ARG A 53 -7.94 -30.24 -12.06
N ARG A 54 -8.14 -28.93 -12.21
CA ARG A 54 -8.63 -28.29 -13.44
C ARG A 54 -7.53 -27.94 -14.45
N GLY A 55 -6.28 -28.31 -14.18
CA GLY A 55 -5.15 -28.13 -15.09
C GLY A 55 -4.43 -26.80 -14.94
N GLY A 56 -4.66 -26.07 -13.87
CA GLY A 56 -3.91 -24.84 -13.53
C GLY A 56 -4.81 -23.71 -13.05
N GLY A 57 -4.19 -22.55 -12.80
CA GLY A 57 -4.87 -21.35 -12.34
C GLY A 57 -3.98 -20.11 -12.36
N ARG A 58 -4.53 -18.97 -12.05
CA ARG A 58 -3.83 -17.66 -12.02
C ARG A 58 -4.03 -16.98 -10.68
N ILE A 59 -2.95 -16.48 -10.10
CA ILE A 59 -2.97 -15.79 -8.81
C ILE A 59 -2.22 -14.47 -8.95
N ALA A 60 -2.83 -13.36 -8.57
CA ALA A 60 -2.15 -12.08 -8.40
C ALA A 60 -2.09 -11.70 -6.92
N ASN A 61 -0.89 -11.49 -6.40
CA ASN A 61 -0.67 -10.92 -5.09
C ASN A 61 -0.30 -9.43 -5.22
N ILE A 62 -1.16 -8.56 -4.73
CA ILE A 62 -0.95 -7.11 -4.81
C ILE A 62 -0.09 -6.68 -3.64
N ALA A 63 1.21 -6.61 -3.89
CA ALA A 63 2.22 -6.10 -2.97
C ALA A 63 2.25 -4.56 -2.97
N SER A 64 3.44 -3.98 -3.04
CA SER A 64 3.67 -2.53 -3.13
C SER A 64 5.15 -2.27 -3.41
N ILE A 65 5.48 -1.08 -3.88
CA ILE A 65 6.86 -0.57 -3.83
C ILE A 65 7.40 -0.56 -2.39
N GLY A 66 6.52 -0.40 -1.38
CA GLY A 66 6.84 -0.57 0.04
C GLY A 66 7.23 -1.98 0.46
N GLY A 67 7.06 -2.98 -0.41
CA GLY A 67 7.59 -4.34 -0.26
C GLY A 67 8.97 -4.52 -0.93
N ILE A 68 9.49 -3.51 -1.62
CA ILE A 68 10.84 -3.50 -2.23
C ILE A 68 11.77 -2.54 -1.48
N VAL A 69 11.24 -1.38 -1.12
CA VAL A 69 11.95 -0.36 -0.34
C VAL A 69 11.11 -0.01 0.87
N ALA A 70 11.67 -0.18 2.07
CA ALA A 70 10.98 0.22 3.30
C ALA A 70 10.82 1.74 3.33
N VAL A 71 9.59 2.18 3.57
CA VAL A 71 9.26 3.60 3.70
C VAL A 71 9.20 3.95 5.18
N PRO A 72 9.91 5.00 5.64
CA PRO A 72 9.79 5.45 7.02
C PRO A 72 8.32 5.72 7.39
N HIS A 73 7.96 5.48 8.64
CA HIS A 73 6.60 5.57 9.19
C HIS A 73 5.60 4.52 8.67
N PHE A 74 6.01 3.63 7.75
CA PHE A 74 5.20 2.51 7.26
C PHE A 74 5.72 1.15 7.74
N LEU A 75 6.23 1.05 8.98
CA LEU A 75 6.92 -0.15 9.44
C LEU A 75 6.09 -1.44 9.34
N PRO A 76 4.88 -1.56 9.95
CA PRO A 76 4.08 -2.78 9.85
C PRO A 76 3.67 -3.08 8.41
N TYR A 77 3.30 -2.03 7.67
CA TYR A 77 2.93 -2.15 6.26
C TYR A 77 4.09 -2.67 5.41
N SER A 78 5.26 -2.01 5.46
CA SER A 78 6.42 -2.42 4.67
C SER A 78 6.85 -3.83 5.02
N THR A 79 6.98 -4.17 6.31
CA THR A 79 7.32 -5.52 6.77
C THR A 79 6.39 -6.58 6.16
N SER A 80 5.09 -6.37 6.23
CA SER A 80 4.11 -7.32 5.70
C SER A 80 4.08 -7.39 4.17
N LYS A 81 4.36 -6.29 3.47
CA LYS A 81 4.47 -6.28 2.01
C LYS A 81 5.75 -6.95 1.50
N PHE A 82 6.87 -6.82 2.23
CA PHE A 82 8.07 -7.64 1.96
C PHE A 82 7.79 -9.13 2.16
N ALA A 83 7.10 -9.49 3.24
CA ALA A 83 6.70 -10.89 3.48
C ALA A 83 5.81 -11.43 2.36
N LEU A 84 4.84 -10.64 1.87
CA LEU A 84 4.00 -11.03 0.73
C LEU A 84 4.81 -11.24 -0.55
N MET A 85 5.82 -10.43 -0.81
CA MET A 85 6.68 -10.60 -1.98
C MET A 85 7.44 -11.92 -1.92
N GLY A 86 8.12 -12.18 -0.81
CA GLY A 86 8.85 -13.45 -0.62
C GLY A 86 7.93 -14.66 -0.67
N LEU A 87 6.75 -14.59 -0.04
CA LEU A 87 5.70 -15.61 -0.13
C LEU A 87 5.29 -15.86 -1.59
N SER A 88 5.06 -14.79 -2.35
CA SER A 88 4.60 -14.88 -3.74
C SER A 88 5.65 -15.54 -4.64
N GLU A 89 6.91 -15.19 -4.48
CA GLU A 89 8.03 -15.78 -5.23
C GLU A 89 8.19 -17.26 -4.90
N ALA A 90 8.17 -17.62 -3.63
CA ALA A 90 8.24 -19.00 -3.18
C ALA A 90 7.06 -19.85 -3.71
N MET A 91 5.83 -19.35 -3.55
CA MET A 91 4.64 -20.03 -4.05
C MET A 91 4.65 -20.18 -5.57
N ARG A 92 5.18 -19.21 -6.32
CA ARG A 92 5.34 -19.33 -7.76
C ARG A 92 6.27 -20.50 -8.13
N ALA A 93 7.39 -20.62 -7.44
CA ALA A 93 8.35 -21.69 -7.70
C ALA A 93 7.75 -23.08 -7.41
N GLU A 94 7.06 -23.21 -6.28
CA GLU A 94 6.43 -24.47 -5.86
C GLU A 94 5.25 -24.88 -6.78
N LEU A 95 4.41 -23.91 -7.17
CA LEU A 95 3.17 -24.18 -7.91
C LEU A 95 3.38 -24.24 -9.45
N ALA A 96 4.56 -23.93 -9.95
CA ALA A 96 4.84 -23.91 -11.39
C ALA A 96 4.55 -25.26 -12.07
N ARG A 97 4.92 -26.38 -11.42
CA ARG A 97 4.67 -27.76 -11.93
C ARG A 97 3.16 -28.10 -11.98
N GLU A 98 2.35 -27.41 -11.20
CA GLU A 98 0.90 -27.56 -11.16
C GLU A 98 0.19 -26.65 -12.17
N ARG A 99 0.97 -25.89 -12.98
CA ARG A 99 0.48 -24.91 -13.94
C ARG A 99 -0.35 -23.78 -13.26
N ILE A 100 -0.07 -23.50 -11.98
CA ILE A 100 -0.63 -22.38 -11.24
C ILE A 100 0.40 -21.24 -11.24
N PHE A 101 0.08 -20.16 -11.92
CA PHE A 101 0.99 -19.03 -12.09
C PHE A 101 0.69 -17.94 -11.07
N VAL A 102 1.66 -17.68 -10.20
CA VAL A 102 1.59 -16.60 -9.21
C VAL A 102 2.31 -15.36 -9.76
N SER A 103 1.61 -14.25 -9.84
CA SER A 103 2.12 -12.94 -10.23
C SER A 103 2.24 -12.02 -9.03
N THR A 104 3.44 -11.50 -8.78
CA THR A 104 3.69 -10.49 -7.74
C THR A 104 3.60 -9.12 -8.36
N ILE A 105 2.65 -8.30 -7.92
CA ILE A 105 2.45 -6.96 -8.45
C ILE A 105 2.87 -5.96 -7.39
N ALA A 106 3.83 -5.10 -7.72
CA ALA A 106 4.34 -4.03 -6.85
C ALA A 106 3.97 -2.65 -7.41
N PRO A 107 2.77 -2.11 -7.14
CA PRO A 107 2.42 -0.77 -7.54
C PRO A 107 3.25 0.28 -6.78
N GLY A 108 3.57 1.38 -7.48
CA GLY A 108 3.98 2.62 -6.84
C GLY A 108 2.77 3.35 -6.24
N LEU A 109 2.95 4.64 -5.98
CA LEU A 109 1.86 5.48 -5.48
C LEU A 109 0.71 5.56 -6.49
N MET A 110 -0.51 5.44 -6.00
CA MET A 110 -1.72 5.45 -6.82
C MET A 110 -2.73 6.44 -6.25
N ARG A 111 -3.32 7.25 -7.11
CA ARG A 111 -4.44 8.12 -6.76
C ARG A 111 -5.68 7.27 -6.51
N THR A 112 -5.90 6.96 -5.23
CA THR A 112 -7.01 6.15 -4.75
C THR A 112 -7.58 6.76 -3.47
N GLY A 113 -8.62 6.18 -2.91
CA GLY A 113 -9.12 6.52 -1.58
C GLY A 113 -8.22 6.08 -0.41
N SER A 114 -7.03 5.50 -0.67
CA SER A 114 -6.14 4.96 0.36
C SER A 114 -5.85 5.93 1.52
N PRO A 115 -5.55 7.23 1.29
CA PRO A 115 -5.33 8.16 2.39
C PRO A 115 -6.54 8.36 3.31
N LEU A 116 -7.77 8.20 2.79
CA LEU A 116 -9.00 8.31 3.59
C LEU A 116 -9.20 7.11 4.51
N HIS A 117 -8.72 5.95 4.09
CA HIS A 117 -8.86 4.68 4.81
C HIS A 117 -7.62 4.33 5.65
N ALA A 118 -6.48 4.96 5.38
CA ALA A 118 -5.25 4.77 6.15
C ALA A 118 -5.46 5.13 7.62
N GLN A 119 -4.91 4.31 8.50
CA GLN A 119 -4.85 4.59 9.93
C GLN A 119 -3.57 5.35 10.23
N SER A 120 -3.70 6.56 10.77
CA SER A 120 -2.56 7.36 11.20
C SER A 120 -2.43 7.36 12.70
N LYS A 121 -1.20 7.27 13.20
CA LYS A 121 -0.83 7.22 14.61
C LYS A 121 0.06 8.40 14.98
N GLY A 122 0.23 8.62 16.27
CA GLY A 122 1.05 9.71 16.77
C GLY A 122 0.47 11.06 16.38
N LYS A 123 1.23 11.90 15.72
CA LYS A 123 0.73 13.17 15.15
C LYS A 123 -0.09 12.92 13.89
N TYR A 124 -1.20 12.23 14.05
CA TYR A 124 -2.01 11.65 12.98
C TYR A 124 -2.42 12.64 11.87
N ALA A 125 -2.63 13.92 12.20
CA ALA A 125 -2.99 14.93 11.20
C ALA A 125 -1.81 15.25 10.26
N GLU A 126 -0.61 15.37 10.83
CA GLU A 126 0.62 15.61 10.06
C GLU A 126 0.99 14.35 9.25
N GLU A 127 0.86 13.16 9.86
CA GLU A 127 1.11 11.88 9.18
C GLU A 127 0.18 11.67 7.98
N ASN A 128 -1.12 11.91 8.16
CA ASN A 128 -2.08 11.82 7.06
C ASN A 128 -1.83 12.88 5.99
N ALA A 129 -1.43 14.09 6.38
CA ALA A 129 -1.19 15.17 5.44
C ALA A 129 -0.03 14.87 4.47
N TRP A 130 1.13 14.43 4.99
CA TRP A 130 2.26 14.13 4.12
C TRP A 130 2.01 12.88 3.25
N PHE A 131 1.34 11.86 3.80
CA PHE A 131 0.96 10.67 3.03
C PHE A 131 0.02 11.05 1.88
N THR A 132 -1.04 11.83 2.16
CA THR A 132 -1.98 12.31 1.16
C THR A 132 -1.29 13.15 0.09
N LEU A 133 -0.34 14.01 0.50
CA LEU A 133 0.46 14.80 -0.44
C LEU A 133 1.27 13.90 -1.37
N ALA A 134 2.02 12.94 -0.82
CA ALA A 134 2.83 12.02 -1.62
C ALA A 134 1.99 11.22 -2.61
N ASP A 135 0.82 10.71 -2.17
CA ASP A 135 -0.07 9.89 -3.00
C ASP A 135 -0.76 10.68 -4.12
N SER A 136 -0.84 12.00 -3.98
CA SER A 136 -1.55 12.88 -4.94
C SER A 136 -0.64 13.62 -5.90
N LEU A 137 0.70 13.61 -5.70
CA LEU A 137 1.61 14.38 -6.55
C LEU A 137 1.63 13.85 -7.99
N PRO A 138 1.34 14.72 -8.99
CA PRO A 138 1.48 14.36 -10.40
C PRO A 138 2.91 13.92 -10.71
N GLY A 139 3.04 12.86 -11.51
CA GLY A 139 4.36 12.29 -11.86
C GLY A 139 4.87 11.24 -10.87
N LEU A 140 4.57 11.34 -9.57
CA LEU A 140 4.89 10.32 -8.57
C LEU A 140 3.80 9.25 -8.47
N SER A 141 2.53 9.66 -8.60
CA SER A 141 1.37 8.77 -8.50
C SER A 141 0.70 8.54 -9.84
N MET A 142 0.05 7.39 -9.97
CA MET A 142 -0.68 7.00 -11.18
C MET A 142 -2.18 6.84 -10.91
N PRO A 143 -3.04 6.90 -11.95
CA PRO A 143 -4.45 6.54 -11.83
C PRO A 143 -4.62 5.05 -11.50
N ALA A 144 -5.56 4.69 -10.63
CA ALA A 144 -5.89 3.31 -10.27
C ALA A 144 -6.21 2.44 -11.50
N SER A 145 -6.87 3.00 -12.51
CA SER A 145 -7.19 2.31 -13.77
C SER A 145 -5.96 1.85 -14.55
N ARG A 146 -4.84 2.57 -14.45
CA ARG A 146 -3.56 2.14 -15.07
C ARG A 146 -2.99 0.94 -14.33
N ALA A 147 -3.02 0.96 -12.99
CA ALA A 147 -2.59 -0.16 -12.18
C ALA A 147 -3.45 -1.40 -12.45
N ALA A 148 -4.78 -1.25 -12.50
CA ALA A 148 -5.71 -2.33 -12.80
C ALA A 148 -5.41 -3.00 -14.15
N ARG A 149 -5.20 -2.21 -15.21
CA ARG A 149 -4.79 -2.77 -16.52
C ARG A 149 -3.47 -3.53 -16.47
N ALA A 150 -2.50 -3.06 -15.69
CA ALA A 150 -1.22 -3.75 -15.53
C ALA A 150 -1.39 -5.09 -14.77
N ILE A 151 -2.28 -5.13 -13.78
CA ILE A 151 -2.62 -6.36 -13.04
C ILE A 151 -3.26 -7.39 -13.96
N VAL A 152 -4.27 -6.97 -14.75
CA VAL A 152 -4.95 -7.86 -15.69
C VAL A 152 -3.97 -8.44 -16.70
N ARG A 153 -3.15 -7.61 -17.34
CA ARG A 153 -2.12 -8.08 -18.28
C ARG A 153 -1.14 -9.07 -17.63
N ALA A 154 -0.66 -8.76 -16.42
CA ALA A 154 0.24 -9.66 -15.70
C ALA A 154 -0.38 -11.04 -15.44
N LEU A 155 -1.69 -11.07 -15.14
CA LEU A 155 -2.45 -12.31 -14.99
C LEU A 155 -2.61 -13.03 -16.33
N GLU A 156 -2.94 -12.34 -17.41
CA GLU A 156 -3.10 -12.91 -18.75
C GLU A 156 -1.79 -13.52 -19.26
N ASP A 157 -0.68 -12.77 -19.09
CA ASP A 157 0.65 -13.19 -19.54
C ASP A 157 1.33 -14.19 -18.60
N GLY A 158 0.81 -14.38 -17.39
CA GLY A 158 1.45 -15.18 -16.34
C GLY A 158 2.80 -14.60 -15.88
N THR A 159 2.98 -13.28 -15.97
CA THR A 159 4.22 -12.57 -15.60
C THR A 159 4.55 -12.76 -14.12
N ALA A 160 5.80 -13.10 -13.81
CA ALA A 160 6.20 -13.41 -12.44
C ALA A 160 6.17 -12.20 -11.51
N HIS A 161 6.76 -11.08 -11.95
CA HIS A 161 6.93 -9.89 -11.15
C HIS A 161 6.72 -8.64 -11.99
N VAL A 162 5.87 -7.73 -11.52
CA VAL A 162 5.56 -6.46 -12.20
C VAL A 162 5.63 -5.30 -11.22
N VAL A 163 6.56 -4.38 -11.45
CA VAL A 163 6.55 -3.07 -10.79
C VAL A 163 5.77 -2.10 -11.66
N VAL A 164 4.72 -1.50 -11.09
CA VAL A 164 3.81 -0.61 -11.82
C VAL A 164 4.12 0.84 -11.50
N GLY A 165 4.37 1.63 -12.56
CA GLY A 165 4.71 3.04 -12.49
C GLY A 165 6.19 3.32 -12.68
N LEU A 166 6.50 4.34 -13.48
CA LEU A 166 7.89 4.67 -13.79
C LEU A 166 8.71 5.05 -12.54
N PRO A 167 8.22 5.91 -11.63
CA PRO A 167 8.97 6.20 -10.40
C PRO A 167 9.26 4.95 -9.57
N ALA A 168 8.27 4.06 -9.42
CA ALA A 168 8.45 2.82 -8.69
C ALA A 168 9.50 1.89 -9.34
N LYS A 169 9.51 1.80 -10.68
CA LYS A 169 10.53 1.04 -11.42
C LYS A 169 11.92 1.59 -11.19
N MET A 170 12.07 2.92 -11.22
CA MET A 170 13.37 3.58 -10.96
C MET A 170 13.85 3.33 -9.53
N ILE A 171 12.95 3.43 -8.54
CA ILE A 171 13.28 3.14 -7.14
C ILE A 171 13.66 1.67 -6.95
N ALA A 172 12.93 0.74 -7.56
CA ALA A 172 13.24 -0.68 -7.50
C ALA A 172 14.61 -1.00 -8.12
N LEU A 173 14.91 -0.41 -9.27
CA LEU A 173 16.20 -0.53 -9.93
C LEU A 173 17.32 0.05 -9.07
N ALA A 174 17.15 1.25 -8.55
CA ALA A 174 18.11 1.90 -7.66
C ALA A 174 18.38 1.06 -6.40
N LYS A 175 17.33 0.45 -5.81
CA LYS A 175 17.47 -0.45 -4.66
C LYS A 175 18.27 -1.70 -5.01
N GLY A 176 18.07 -2.26 -6.21
CA GLY A 176 18.83 -3.44 -6.67
C GLY A 176 20.31 -3.14 -6.91
N LEU A 177 20.62 -1.97 -7.50
CA LEU A 177 22.00 -1.60 -7.86
C LEU A 177 22.77 -0.94 -6.71
N PHE A 178 22.09 -0.11 -5.89
CA PHE A 178 22.70 0.73 -4.87
C PHE A 178 21.96 0.61 -3.51
N PRO A 179 21.89 -0.61 -2.91
CA PRO A 179 21.06 -0.84 -1.72
C PRO A 179 21.43 0.06 -0.54
N ASN A 180 22.72 0.31 -0.33
CA ASN A 180 23.19 1.15 0.78
C ASN A 180 22.88 2.64 0.57
N ALA A 181 22.98 3.13 -0.66
CA ALA A 181 22.61 4.50 -1.00
C ALA A 181 21.12 4.75 -0.79
N VAL A 182 20.28 3.81 -1.26
CA VAL A 182 18.83 3.89 -1.03
C VAL A 182 18.51 3.84 0.46
N ALA A 183 19.17 2.98 1.24
CA ALA A 183 18.98 2.93 2.70
C ALA A 183 19.38 4.25 3.38
N ALA A 184 20.47 4.87 2.97
CA ALA A 184 20.91 6.18 3.50
C ALA A 184 19.89 7.29 3.16
N ILE A 185 19.39 7.31 1.90
CA ILE A 185 18.39 8.30 1.45
C ILE A 185 17.08 8.12 2.22
N THR A 186 16.61 6.90 2.42
CA THR A 186 15.37 6.64 3.16
C THR A 186 15.52 7.01 4.64
N ALA A 187 16.68 6.72 5.27
CA ALA A 187 16.98 7.14 6.65
C ALA A 187 17.01 8.66 6.78
N PHE A 188 17.69 9.35 5.85
CA PHE A 188 17.72 10.81 5.81
C PHE A 188 16.32 11.40 5.59
N GLY A 189 15.54 10.86 4.64
CA GLY A 189 14.16 11.29 4.42
C GLY A 189 13.27 11.09 5.65
N GLY A 190 13.49 10.01 6.41
CA GLY A 190 12.79 9.74 7.67
C GLY A 190 12.99 10.80 8.75
N SER A 191 14.14 11.48 8.76
CA SER A 191 14.44 12.54 9.74
C SER A 191 13.57 13.80 9.58
N PHE A 192 12.90 13.97 8.44
CA PHE A 192 11.97 15.08 8.18
C PHE A 192 10.51 14.75 8.50
N LEU A 193 10.23 13.52 8.85
CA LEU A 193 8.87 13.10 9.17
C LEU A 193 8.48 13.48 10.61
N PRO A 194 7.17 13.61 10.89
CA PRO A 194 6.72 14.06 12.20
C PRO A 194 7.10 13.09 13.31
N GLY A 195 7.91 13.51 14.27
CA GLY A 195 8.13 12.73 15.50
C GLY A 195 6.90 12.78 16.41
N SER A 196 6.63 11.72 17.16
CA SER A 196 5.53 11.74 18.13
C SER A 196 5.90 11.07 19.45
N PRO A 197 5.62 11.73 20.58
CA PRO A 197 5.69 11.11 21.90
C PRO A 197 4.43 10.30 22.26
N ASP A 198 3.32 10.44 21.54
CA ASP A 198 2.04 9.85 21.93
C ASP A 198 1.80 8.50 21.25
N LYS A 199 1.74 7.43 22.05
CA LYS A 199 1.59 6.03 21.61
C LYS A 199 0.13 5.59 21.43
N THR A 200 -0.85 6.39 21.85
CA THR A 200 -2.20 5.88 22.09
C THR A 200 -3.25 6.27 21.06
N VAL A 201 -3.02 7.31 20.26
CA VAL A 201 -4.06 7.85 19.38
C VAL A 201 -3.98 7.23 17.98
N ARG A 202 -5.02 6.46 17.64
CA ARG A 202 -5.29 5.99 16.27
C ARG A 202 -6.47 6.73 15.67
N THR A 203 -6.36 7.15 14.42
CA THR A 203 -7.51 7.69 13.70
C THR A 203 -7.39 7.45 12.21
N THR A 204 -8.52 7.39 11.51
CA THR A 204 -8.55 7.21 10.05
C THR A 204 -8.55 8.54 9.34
N GLY A 205 -8.02 8.61 8.13
CA GLY A 205 -8.02 9.80 7.30
C GLY A 205 -9.42 10.39 7.14
N ARG A 206 -10.44 9.56 6.97
CA ARG A 206 -11.86 9.99 6.90
C ARG A 206 -12.31 10.74 8.16
N LYS A 207 -11.92 10.29 9.36
CA LYS A 207 -12.23 10.99 10.62
C LYS A 207 -11.47 12.31 10.74
N ILE A 208 -10.21 12.35 10.29
CA ILE A 208 -9.39 13.57 10.26
C ILE A 208 -10.05 14.63 9.38
N VAL A 209 -10.40 14.28 8.14
CA VAL A 209 -11.07 15.18 7.20
C VAL A 209 -12.37 15.73 7.77
N ARG A 210 -13.19 14.87 8.40
CA ARG A 210 -14.45 15.26 9.00
C ARG A 210 -14.28 16.20 10.21
N LYS A 211 -13.24 15.99 11.03
CA LYS A 211 -12.91 16.85 12.16
C LYS A 211 -12.43 18.22 11.69
N THR A 212 -11.46 18.26 10.76
CA THR A 212 -10.92 19.50 10.18
C THR A 212 -12.00 20.30 9.45
N GLY A 213 -12.90 19.64 8.72
CA GLY A 213 -14.03 20.29 8.06
C GLY A 213 -15.05 20.89 9.03
N ARG A 214 -15.28 20.27 10.20
CA ARG A 214 -16.14 20.85 11.27
C ARG A 214 -15.46 22.03 11.96
N GLU A 215 -14.17 21.92 12.26
CA GLU A 215 -13.39 23.00 12.89
C GLU A 215 -13.24 24.22 11.96
N ALA A 216 -13.06 23.99 10.64
CA ALA A 216 -13.04 25.06 9.65
C ALA A 216 -14.39 25.78 9.52
N GLY A 217 -15.52 25.07 9.71
CA GLY A 217 -16.84 25.66 9.74
C GLY A 217 -17.12 26.48 11.00
N GLN A 218 -16.43 26.21 12.09
CA GLN A 218 -16.59 26.93 13.37
C GLN A 218 -15.59 28.08 13.57
N ASN A 219 -14.37 28.00 12.98
CA ASN A 219 -13.28 28.94 13.22
C ASN A 219 -12.66 29.48 11.92
N ALA A 220 -13.48 29.95 10.97
CA ALA A 220 -13.00 30.47 9.68
C ALA A 220 -12.11 31.73 9.78
N ARG A 221 -11.86 32.29 10.97
CA ARG A 221 -11.11 33.52 11.17
C ARG A 221 -9.71 33.40 11.79
N ASP A 222 -9.32 32.25 12.37
CA ASP A 222 -8.08 32.17 13.18
C ASP A 222 -7.09 31.05 12.84
N ILE A 223 -7.27 30.30 11.78
CA ILE A 223 -6.32 29.22 11.44
C ILE A 223 -5.22 29.77 10.53
N ARG A 224 -4.13 30.26 11.09
CA ARG A 224 -2.84 30.39 10.38
C ARG A 224 -2.27 29.01 10.10
N LEU A 225 -2.42 28.57 8.88
CA LEU A 225 -1.88 27.31 8.40
C LEU A 225 -0.40 27.49 8.00
N PRO A 226 0.57 26.64 8.40
CA PRO A 226 1.90 26.63 7.81
C PRO A 226 1.84 26.24 6.30
N PRO A 227 2.83 26.64 5.47
CA PRO A 227 2.79 26.63 4.00
C PRO A 227 2.35 25.35 3.28
N PRO A 228 2.41 24.13 3.83
CA PRO A 228 1.89 22.96 3.12
C PRO A 228 0.36 22.86 3.05
N ARG A 229 -0.37 23.75 3.71
CA ARG A 229 -1.84 23.62 3.91
C ARG A 229 -2.70 23.95 2.70
N ALA A 230 -2.29 24.84 1.83
CA ALA A 230 -3.01 25.13 0.58
C ALA A 230 -2.96 23.94 -0.40
N VAL A 231 -1.85 23.22 -0.41
CA VAL A 231 -1.67 21.98 -1.19
C VAL A 231 -2.55 20.85 -0.64
N THR A 232 -2.67 20.76 0.70
CA THR A 232 -3.44 19.70 1.37
C THR A 232 -4.95 19.78 1.10
N ALA A 233 -5.54 20.98 1.02
CA ALA A 233 -6.97 21.15 0.73
C ALA A 233 -7.32 20.75 -0.71
N GLY A 234 -6.46 21.05 -1.67
CA GLY A 234 -6.59 20.59 -3.05
C GLY A 234 -6.40 19.08 -3.19
N THR A 235 -5.46 18.53 -2.45
CA THR A 235 -5.12 17.11 -2.44
C THR A 235 -6.21 16.25 -1.80
N LEU A 236 -6.81 16.74 -0.71
CA LEU A 236 -7.96 16.09 -0.06
C LEU A 236 -9.21 16.10 -0.95
N ARG A 237 -9.45 17.18 -1.70
CA ARG A 237 -10.53 17.24 -2.69
C ARG A 237 -10.31 16.25 -3.84
N MET A 238 -9.07 16.03 -4.27
CA MET A 238 -8.75 15.00 -5.27
C MET A 238 -8.96 13.58 -4.73
N ALA A 239 -8.59 13.31 -3.48
CA ALA A 239 -8.78 12.00 -2.86
C ALA A 239 -10.28 11.67 -2.70
N VAL A 240 -11.09 12.63 -2.26
CA VAL A 240 -12.56 12.48 -2.17
C VAL A 240 -13.18 12.26 -3.55
N ARG A 241 -12.73 12.98 -4.59
CA ARG A 241 -13.23 12.83 -5.95
C ARG A 241 -12.87 11.48 -6.61
N ASN A 242 -11.83 10.82 -6.15
CA ASN A 242 -11.42 9.49 -6.64
C ASN A 242 -12.13 8.34 -5.91
N ASP A 243 -12.85 8.60 -4.84
CA ASP A 243 -13.63 7.59 -4.07
C ASP A 243 -15.08 7.47 -4.60
N GLU A 244 -15.50 8.35 -5.52
CA GLU A 244 -16.83 8.35 -6.16
C GLU A 244 -16.87 7.57 -7.50
N LEU A 245 -15.79 6.85 -7.83
CA LEU A 245 -15.68 5.94 -8.96
C LEU A 245 -15.44 4.51 -8.50
#